data_fa950f1560bea3437d9d8825954ca3a1
#
_entry.id   fa950f1560bea3437d9d8825954ca3a1
#
_cell.length_a   1.000
_cell.length_b   1.000
_cell.length_c   1.000
_cell.angle_alpha   90.00
_cell.angle_beta   90.00
_cell.angle_gamma   90.00
#
_symmetry.space_group_name_H-M   'P 1'
#
loop_
_entity.id
_entity.type
_entity.pdbx_description
1 polymer ?
#
loop_
_entity_poly.entity_id
_entity_poly.type
_entity_poly.pdbx_seq_one_letter_code
_entity_poly.pdbx_strand_id
1 'polypeptide(L)'
;MKRVLKSVAALASLALLASCGRPADPYDVAKMDLKPVPAKVTSERHKGAFAEGAALSKGAALEPLDPSPVKTVRLDTTHKIIEIAPGVKFSAWTFGDQVPGPTIRARVGDKIRFAMTNRSDEPVPGVRLTAAPMMHSMDFHAAMVSPQDKYRSIAPGQTIEFEFTLNYPGVFMYHCGTPMILEHIASGMYGAVVVEPRDGYPTKADREYVVVQSEFYAKPDPEKHKVDGTPLYVLDGDKVRAAQPNYTVFNGVHNGMVKRPLAAKPGERVRLFVLNVGPSKTSSFHVVGTIFDRVWMDGNPDNQLRGMQTVLLGSSNSAIVEFMIPEAGSYIMVDHHFANASQGAIGLVSTEVKPPETELEHHNMPSVEATPSEPEAVRGQLAFQSKCLACHSIGQGKKLGPDLAGVTKRRSDDWIARWLKSPEKMLESDADAKALLKESNNIPMPNQNLSDAEIRQYLKYFHWYDAQPAGSAGPSAAGH
;
A
#
# COMPACT_ATOMS: atom_id res chain seq x y z
N MET A 1 72.47 67.34 7.26
CA MET A 1 72.08 66.05 6.58
C MET A 1 71.71 65.02 7.62
N LYS A 2 70.42 64.92 7.90
CA LYS A 2 69.94 63.95 8.94
C LYS A 2 69.11 62.83 8.17
N ARG A 3 69.60 61.63 8.25
CA ARG A 3 68.88 60.45 7.78
C ARG A 3 67.80 60.07 8.77
N VAL A 4 66.57 60.04 8.36
CA VAL A 4 65.48 59.54 9.15
C VAL A 4 65.32 58.04 8.82
N LEU A 5 65.58 57.18 9.77
CA LEU A 5 65.21 55.74 9.72
C LEU A 5 63.70 55.64 9.97
N LYS A 6 63.02 55.14 9.01
CA LYS A 6 61.58 54.71 9.16
C LYS A 6 61.58 53.24 9.61
N SER A 7 61.19 53.00 10.84
CA SER A 7 60.90 51.67 11.36
C SER A 7 59.55 51.21 10.77
N VAL A 8 59.57 50.17 9.96
CA VAL A 8 58.37 49.47 9.53
C VAL A 8 58.06 48.42 10.57
N ALA A 9 57.03 48.67 11.36
CA ALA A 9 56.45 47.65 12.25
C ALA A 9 55.59 46.75 11.39
N ALA A 10 56.05 45.50 11.18
CA ALA A 10 55.26 44.46 10.57
C ALA A 10 54.24 43.94 11.62
N LEU A 11 52.98 44.35 11.47
CA LEU A 11 51.85 43.71 12.10
C LEU A 11 51.69 42.31 11.49
N ALA A 12 52.14 41.27 12.21
CA ALA A 12 51.77 39.91 11.90
C ALA A 12 50.32 39.70 12.36
N SER A 13 49.40 39.86 11.43
CA SER A 13 47.99 39.40 11.61
C SER A 13 48.00 37.87 11.65
N LEU A 14 47.97 37.28 12.86
CA LEU A 14 47.62 35.89 13.04
C LEU A 14 46.13 35.76 12.62
N ALA A 15 45.89 35.39 11.37
CA ALA A 15 44.62 34.85 10.97
C ALA A 15 44.48 33.49 11.67
N LEU A 16 43.74 33.45 12.76
CA LEU A 16 43.15 32.21 13.27
C LEU A 16 42.19 31.72 12.17
N LEU A 17 42.66 30.86 11.30
CA LEU A 17 41.83 29.97 10.55
C LEU A 17 41.15 29.08 11.57
N ALA A 18 40.00 29.53 12.08
CA ALA A 18 39.05 28.64 12.68
C ALA A 18 38.70 27.61 11.59
N SER A 19 39.35 26.47 11.66
CA SER A 19 38.93 25.28 10.95
C SER A 19 37.52 25.02 11.46
N CYS A 20 36.50 25.54 10.74
CA CYS A 20 35.17 25.01 10.82
C CYS A 20 35.32 23.57 10.35
N GLY A 21 35.60 22.67 11.25
CA GLY A 21 35.52 21.25 10.98
C GLY A 21 34.15 21.01 10.41
N ARG A 22 34.08 20.45 9.20
CA ARG A 22 32.80 19.96 8.69
C ARG A 22 32.20 19.10 9.80
N PRO A 23 30.93 19.30 10.16
CA PRO A 23 30.28 18.40 11.09
C PRO A 23 30.56 16.98 10.63
N ALA A 24 30.90 16.09 11.56
CA ALA A 24 31.20 14.71 11.24
C ALA A 24 29.99 14.15 10.45
N ASP A 25 30.27 13.57 9.30
CA ASP A 25 29.24 12.92 8.50
C ASP A 25 28.67 11.76 9.33
N PRO A 26 27.38 11.81 9.72
CA PRO A 26 26.76 10.76 10.52
C PRO A 26 26.68 9.42 9.76
N TYR A 27 26.84 9.45 8.43
CA TYR A 27 26.79 8.29 7.55
C TYR A 27 28.16 7.91 6.97
N ASP A 28 29.24 8.30 7.64
CA ASP A 28 30.62 7.93 7.26
C ASP A 28 30.77 6.40 7.28
N VAL A 29 30.74 5.79 6.10
CA VAL A 29 30.82 4.32 5.92
C VAL A 29 32.08 3.72 6.59
N ALA A 30 33.17 4.48 6.67
CA ALA A 30 34.39 4.02 7.32
C ALA A 30 34.23 3.81 8.85
N LYS A 31 33.20 4.38 9.44
CA LYS A 31 32.89 4.27 10.88
C LYS A 31 31.74 3.29 11.17
N MET A 32 31.12 2.72 10.14
CA MET A 32 30.04 1.75 10.30
C MET A 32 30.56 0.38 10.72
N ASP A 33 29.82 -0.31 11.58
CA ASP A 33 30.09 -1.71 11.90
C ASP A 33 29.57 -2.60 10.77
N LEU A 34 30.47 -2.91 9.83
CA LEU A 34 30.21 -3.76 8.67
C LEU A 34 30.87 -5.13 8.78
N LYS A 35 31.24 -5.56 10.00
CA LYS A 35 31.88 -6.85 10.21
C LYS A 35 30.95 -7.99 9.76
N PRO A 36 31.38 -8.82 8.81
CA PRO A 36 30.55 -9.90 8.31
C PRO A 36 30.42 -11.01 9.36
N VAL A 37 29.17 -11.31 9.72
CA VAL A 37 28.81 -12.52 10.47
C VAL A 37 28.12 -13.46 9.47
N PRO A 38 28.68 -14.64 9.18
CA PRO A 38 28.06 -15.55 8.20
C PRO A 38 26.63 -15.93 8.57
N ALA A 39 25.77 -16.07 7.57
CA ALA A 39 24.42 -16.57 7.77
C ALA A 39 24.46 -18.07 8.09
N LYS A 40 23.56 -18.49 8.98
CA LYS A 40 23.38 -19.90 9.35
C LYS A 40 22.13 -20.44 8.65
N VAL A 41 22.26 -21.59 7.99
CA VAL A 41 21.12 -22.33 7.43
C VAL A 41 21.01 -23.70 8.12
N THR A 42 19.82 -24.03 8.58
CA THR A 42 19.53 -25.29 9.27
C THR A 42 18.29 -25.95 8.70
N SER A 43 18.04 -27.21 9.05
CA SER A 43 16.80 -27.93 8.76
C SER A 43 15.83 -27.90 9.93
N GLU A 44 16.09 -27.08 10.94
CA GLU A 44 15.15 -26.87 12.05
C GLU A 44 14.05 -25.91 11.61
N ARG A 45 12.81 -26.27 11.89
CA ARG A 45 11.63 -25.46 11.57
C ARG A 45 11.17 -24.68 12.78
N HIS A 46 10.89 -23.42 12.62
CA HIS A 46 10.08 -22.69 13.59
C HIS A 46 8.65 -23.26 13.62
N LYS A 47 8.03 -23.25 14.80
CA LYS A 47 6.65 -23.66 15.04
C LYS A 47 5.87 -22.48 15.64
N GLY A 48 4.55 -22.52 15.53
CA GLY A 48 3.70 -21.46 16.05
C GLY A 48 3.48 -20.32 15.04
N ALA A 49 3.45 -19.08 15.54
CA ALA A 49 3.16 -17.90 14.72
C ALA A 49 4.17 -17.72 13.58
N PHE A 50 3.71 -17.22 12.43
CA PHE A 50 4.55 -16.98 11.24
C PHE A 50 5.36 -15.67 11.34
N ALA A 51 5.00 -14.79 12.27
CA ALA A 51 5.73 -13.55 12.56
C ALA A 51 5.85 -13.34 14.05
N GLU A 52 7.08 -13.09 14.54
CA GLU A 52 7.38 -12.81 15.93
C GLU A 52 8.45 -11.73 16.06
N GLY A 53 8.28 -10.84 17.02
CA GLY A 53 9.21 -9.77 17.37
C GLY A 53 8.49 -8.51 17.84
N ALA A 54 9.03 -7.86 18.86
CA ALA A 54 8.48 -6.61 19.40
C ALA A 54 8.57 -5.42 18.43
N ALA A 55 9.42 -5.53 17.40
CA ALA A 55 9.59 -4.50 16.38
C ALA A 55 8.56 -4.55 15.25
N LEU A 56 7.57 -5.46 15.31
CA LEU A 56 6.66 -5.74 14.21
C LEU A 56 5.31 -5.03 14.36
N SER A 57 4.90 -4.32 13.31
CA SER A 57 3.55 -3.77 13.15
C SER A 57 2.81 -4.52 12.06
N LYS A 58 1.62 -5.05 12.36
CA LYS A 58 0.82 -5.86 11.42
C LYS A 58 -0.18 -5.03 10.61
N GLY A 59 -0.56 -3.85 11.11
CA GLY A 59 -1.48 -2.92 10.47
C GLY A 59 -0.79 -1.68 9.91
N ALA A 60 -1.59 -0.70 9.49
CA ALA A 60 -1.08 0.57 9.02
C ALA A 60 -0.48 1.43 10.16
N ALA A 61 -1.07 1.39 11.36
CA ALA A 61 -0.52 2.06 12.53
C ALA A 61 0.80 1.39 12.96
N LEU A 62 1.80 2.21 13.24
CA LEU A 62 3.06 1.71 13.77
C LEU A 62 2.94 1.43 15.26
N GLU A 63 3.37 0.22 15.66
CA GLU A 63 3.60 -0.08 17.07
C GLU A 63 4.68 0.84 17.68
N PRO A 64 4.64 1.07 18.98
CA PRO A 64 5.69 1.82 19.66
C PRO A 64 7.08 1.25 19.36
N LEU A 65 8.07 2.15 19.21
CA LEU A 65 9.45 1.72 19.01
C LEU A 65 9.94 0.92 20.21
N ASP A 66 10.35 -0.32 19.98
CA ASP A 66 11.06 -1.13 20.97
C ASP A 66 12.38 -0.45 21.37
N PRO A 67 12.65 -0.16 22.65
CA PRO A 67 13.88 0.51 23.10
C PRO A 67 15.13 -0.36 23.02
N SER A 68 15.01 -1.69 22.86
CA SER A 68 16.16 -2.60 22.76
C SER A 68 17.04 -2.25 21.56
N PRO A 69 18.38 -2.17 21.71
CA PRO A 69 19.30 -1.96 20.60
C PRO A 69 19.43 -3.20 19.68
N VAL A 70 18.87 -4.32 20.08
CA VAL A 70 18.82 -5.56 19.29
C VAL A 70 17.39 -5.95 19.08
N LYS A 71 16.94 -5.93 17.82
CA LYS A 71 15.61 -6.36 17.42
C LYS A 71 15.68 -7.82 16.95
N THR A 72 15.08 -8.72 17.69
CA THR A 72 14.87 -10.08 17.19
C THR A 72 13.59 -10.09 16.35
N VAL A 73 13.73 -10.47 15.09
CA VAL A 73 12.65 -10.49 14.09
C VAL A 73 12.62 -11.85 13.42
N ARG A 74 11.46 -12.49 13.46
CA ARG A 74 11.18 -13.69 12.68
C ARG A 74 10.02 -13.44 11.74
N LEU A 75 10.23 -13.70 10.44
CA LEU A 75 9.21 -13.67 9.41
C LEU A 75 9.31 -14.93 8.57
N ASP A 76 8.48 -15.92 8.85
CA ASP A 76 8.43 -17.16 8.09
C ASP A 76 7.67 -16.94 6.76
N THR A 77 8.01 -17.70 5.72
CA THR A 77 7.27 -17.68 4.46
C THR A 77 6.14 -18.69 4.47
N THR A 78 5.00 -18.33 3.90
CA THR A 78 3.87 -19.23 3.69
C THR A 78 3.22 -18.99 2.32
N HIS A 79 2.49 -20.00 1.84
CA HIS A 79 1.55 -19.83 0.74
C HIS A 79 0.14 -19.79 1.31
N LYS A 80 -0.57 -18.66 1.08
CA LYS A 80 -1.86 -18.39 1.71
C LYS A 80 -2.86 -17.86 0.70
N ILE A 81 -4.13 -18.12 0.93
CA ILE A 81 -5.20 -17.45 0.19
C ILE A 81 -5.61 -16.20 0.94
N ILE A 82 -5.55 -15.07 0.25
CA ILE A 82 -5.96 -13.76 0.76
C ILE A 82 -7.08 -13.20 -0.11
N GLU A 83 -7.89 -12.31 0.44
CA GLU A 83 -8.87 -11.56 -0.34
C GLU A 83 -8.29 -10.20 -0.70
N ILE A 84 -7.97 -10.01 -1.99
CA ILE A 84 -7.35 -8.77 -2.50
C ILE A 84 -8.38 -7.74 -2.95
N ALA A 85 -9.59 -8.17 -3.23
CA ALA A 85 -10.76 -7.36 -3.53
C ALA A 85 -12.02 -8.15 -3.16
N PRO A 86 -13.18 -7.54 -2.98
CA PRO A 86 -14.43 -8.25 -2.66
C PRO A 86 -14.67 -9.43 -3.60
N GLY A 87 -14.74 -10.65 -3.05
CA GLY A 87 -14.93 -11.89 -3.82
C GLY A 87 -13.76 -12.33 -4.69
N VAL A 88 -12.57 -11.73 -4.54
CA VAL A 88 -11.36 -12.12 -5.27
C VAL A 88 -10.37 -12.76 -4.32
N LYS A 89 -10.47 -14.08 -4.18
CA LYS A 89 -9.57 -14.92 -3.40
C LYS A 89 -8.31 -15.18 -4.22
N PHE A 90 -7.15 -14.73 -3.74
CA PHE A 90 -5.87 -14.80 -4.44
C PHE A 90 -4.90 -15.73 -3.73
N SER A 91 -4.23 -16.62 -4.48
CA SER A 91 -3.17 -17.48 -3.96
C SER A 91 -1.89 -16.67 -3.82
N ALA A 92 -1.65 -16.14 -2.65
CA ALA A 92 -0.49 -15.32 -2.32
C ALA A 92 0.67 -16.14 -1.75
N TRP A 93 1.88 -15.63 -1.93
CA TRP A 93 3.08 -16.02 -1.19
C TRP A 93 3.39 -14.90 -0.21
N THR A 94 3.65 -15.24 1.04
CA THR A 94 3.64 -14.22 2.10
C THR A 94 4.89 -14.29 2.98
N PHE A 95 5.18 -13.17 3.65
CA PHE A 95 6.01 -13.13 4.85
C PHE A 95 5.12 -12.88 6.06
N GLY A 96 5.29 -13.69 7.11
CA GLY A 96 4.54 -13.51 8.34
C GLY A 96 3.03 -13.70 8.19
N ASP A 97 2.60 -14.48 7.18
CA ASP A 97 1.21 -14.88 6.92
C ASP A 97 0.26 -13.73 6.52
N GLN A 98 0.81 -12.64 5.95
CA GLN A 98 0.04 -11.48 5.47
C GLN A 98 0.69 -10.78 4.27
N VAL A 99 -0.09 -9.94 3.57
CA VAL A 99 0.38 -9.05 2.48
C VAL A 99 -0.19 -7.64 2.70
N PRO A 100 0.66 -6.60 2.77
CA PRO A 100 2.11 -6.67 2.92
C PRO A 100 2.53 -7.45 4.16
N GLY A 101 3.74 -8.01 4.17
CA GLY A 101 4.32 -8.56 5.39
C GLY A 101 4.45 -7.49 6.49
N PRO A 102 4.60 -7.89 7.77
CA PRO A 102 4.66 -6.96 8.90
C PRO A 102 5.73 -5.89 8.74
N THR A 103 5.42 -4.65 9.06
CA THR A 103 6.39 -3.56 9.08
C THR A 103 7.34 -3.73 10.26
N ILE A 104 8.64 -3.66 10.00
CA ILE A 104 9.68 -3.66 11.04
C ILE A 104 9.98 -2.21 11.41
N ARG A 105 9.89 -1.84 12.71
CA ARG A 105 10.26 -0.52 13.23
C ARG A 105 11.53 -0.61 14.07
N ALA A 106 12.53 0.18 13.72
CA ALA A 106 13.82 0.20 14.40
C ALA A 106 14.47 1.59 14.28
N ARG A 107 15.69 1.76 14.78
CA ARG A 107 16.44 3.02 14.78
C ARG A 107 17.84 2.82 14.22
N VAL A 108 18.43 3.85 13.68
CA VAL A 108 19.85 3.86 13.25
C VAL A 108 20.75 3.42 14.40
N GLY A 109 21.58 2.42 14.15
CA GLY A 109 22.47 1.78 15.10
C GLY A 109 21.90 0.51 15.73
N ASP A 110 20.59 0.24 15.60
CA ASP A 110 20.02 -1.03 16.05
C ASP A 110 20.53 -2.18 15.19
N LYS A 111 20.68 -3.34 15.84
CA LYS A 111 21.02 -4.60 15.18
C LYS A 111 19.75 -5.43 14.99
N ILE A 112 19.52 -5.89 13.78
CA ILE A 112 18.46 -6.85 13.48
C ILE A 112 19.06 -8.25 13.57
N ARG A 113 18.50 -9.10 14.42
CA ARG A 113 18.67 -10.57 14.42
C ARG A 113 17.48 -11.17 13.73
N PHE A 114 17.68 -11.57 12.50
CA PHE A 114 16.63 -12.06 11.63
C PHE A 114 16.66 -13.58 11.53
N ALA A 115 15.46 -14.18 11.54
CA ALA A 115 15.25 -15.58 11.26
C ALA A 115 14.06 -15.76 10.31
N MET A 116 14.17 -16.72 9.39
CA MET A 116 13.10 -17.08 8.46
C MET A 116 13.11 -18.58 8.22
N THR A 117 11.99 -19.25 8.47
CA THR A 117 11.74 -20.61 8.01
C THR A 117 10.93 -20.55 6.72
N ASN A 118 11.36 -21.28 5.71
CA ASN A 118 10.55 -21.51 4.53
C ASN A 118 9.49 -22.57 4.84
N ARG A 119 8.26 -22.13 5.11
CA ARG A 119 7.10 -22.97 5.45
C ARG A 119 6.11 -23.07 4.28
N SER A 120 6.57 -22.88 3.05
CA SER A 120 5.72 -22.96 1.84
C SER A 120 5.15 -24.35 1.58
N ASP A 121 5.65 -25.39 2.23
CA ASP A 121 5.14 -26.77 2.19
C ASP A 121 4.11 -27.08 3.29
N GLU A 122 3.79 -26.12 4.15
CA GLU A 122 2.79 -26.30 5.20
C GLU A 122 1.40 -25.86 4.69
N PRO A 123 0.37 -26.72 4.82
CA PRO A 123 -0.98 -26.31 4.51
C PRO A 123 -1.45 -25.24 5.52
N VAL A 124 -2.08 -24.19 5.03
CA VAL A 124 -2.80 -23.26 5.88
C VAL A 124 -4.09 -23.95 6.35
N PRO A 125 -4.45 -23.89 7.63
CA PRO A 125 -5.66 -24.54 8.13
C PRO A 125 -6.90 -24.19 7.28
N GLY A 126 -7.64 -25.20 6.83
CA GLY A 126 -8.84 -25.04 6.01
C GLY A 126 -8.61 -24.83 4.51
N VAL A 127 -7.36 -24.79 4.04
CA VAL A 127 -7.05 -24.57 2.63
C VAL A 127 -6.05 -25.60 2.11
N ARG A 128 -6.38 -26.25 0.99
CA ARG A 128 -5.43 -27.05 0.24
C ARG A 128 -4.37 -26.12 -0.36
N LEU A 129 -3.09 -26.57 -0.37
CA LEU A 129 -2.03 -25.85 -1.08
C LEU A 129 -2.42 -25.61 -2.54
N THR A 130 -2.45 -24.35 -2.95
CA THR A 130 -2.79 -23.92 -4.31
C THR A 130 -1.55 -23.61 -5.14
N ALA A 131 -0.38 -23.57 -4.51
CA ALA A 131 0.90 -23.42 -5.16
C ALA A 131 1.86 -24.51 -4.65
N ALA A 132 2.73 -25.00 -5.53
CA ALA A 132 3.77 -25.94 -5.17
C ALA A 132 4.74 -25.30 -4.16
N PRO A 133 5.24 -26.04 -3.16
CA PRO A 133 6.33 -25.60 -2.31
C PRO A 133 7.56 -25.18 -3.15
N MET A 134 8.20 -24.06 -2.80
CA MET A 134 9.33 -23.56 -3.57
C MET A 134 10.38 -22.88 -2.70
N MET A 135 11.51 -22.58 -3.30
CA MET A 135 12.59 -21.82 -2.67
C MET A 135 12.15 -20.39 -2.38
N HIS A 136 12.54 -19.86 -1.23
CA HIS A 136 12.34 -18.46 -0.86
C HIS A 136 13.60 -17.88 -0.20
N SER A 137 13.72 -16.57 -0.21
CA SER A 137 14.79 -15.83 0.46
C SER A 137 14.25 -14.53 1.07
N MET A 138 15.13 -13.77 1.71
CA MET A 138 14.82 -12.44 2.22
C MET A 138 15.91 -11.48 1.79
N ASP A 139 15.53 -10.41 1.11
CA ASP A 139 16.37 -9.27 0.76
C ASP A 139 15.87 -8.04 1.54
N PHE A 140 16.77 -7.42 2.33
CA PHE A 140 16.50 -6.19 3.07
C PHE A 140 17.22 -5.01 2.42
N HIS A 141 16.51 -4.07 1.82
CA HIS A 141 17.10 -2.84 1.31
C HIS A 141 17.73 -1.97 2.41
N ALA A 142 17.35 -2.20 3.66
CA ALA A 142 17.93 -1.53 4.84
C ALA A 142 19.32 -2.05 5.25
N ALA A 143 19.78 -3.17 4.67
CA ALA A 143 20.98 -3.87 5.12
C ALA A 143 22.14 -3.70 4.16
N MET A 144 23.33 -3.45 4.69
CA MET A 144 24.60 -3.42 3.94
C MET A 144 25.34 -4.75 4.18
N VAL A 145 25.02 -5.76 3.41
CA VAL A 145 25.49 -7.15 3.59
C VAL A 145 25.85 -7.81 2.25
N SER A 146 26.55 -8.96 2.29
CA SER A 146 26.76 -9.78 1.10
C SER A 146 25.49 -10.53 0.71
N PRO A 147 24.90 -10.29 -0.48
CA PRO A 147 23.67 -10.96 -0.90
C PRO A 147 23.86 -12.48 -1.05
N GLN A 148 25.02 -12.94 -1.54
CA GLN A 148 25.31 -14.37 -1.72
C GLN A 148 25.29 -15.14 -0.40
N ASP A 149 25.57 -14.48 0.71
CA ASP A 149 25.53 -15.09 2.04
C ASP A 149 24.16 -14.92 2.72
N LYS A 150 23.64 -13.67 2.79
CA LYS A 150 22.43 -13.37 3.59
C LYS A 150 21.13 -13.63 2.85
N TYR A 151 21.12 -13.41 1.51
CA TYR A 151 19.89 -13.45 0.70
C TYR A 151 19.80 -14.70 -0.17
N ARG A 152 20.56 -15.74 0.19
CA ARG A 152 20.48 -17.03 -0.50
C ARG A 152 19.09 -17.66 -0.32
N SER A 153 18.62 -18.29 -1.37
CA SER A 153 17.36 -19.03 -1.34
C SER A 153 17.51 -20.29 -0.48
N ILE A 154 16.50 -20.54 0.37
CA ILE A 154 16.40 -21.75 1.19
C ILE A 154 15.23 -22.62 0.74
N ALA A 155 15.40 -23.92 0.82
CA ALA A 155 14.36 -24.89 0.46
C ALA A 155 13.23 -24.93 1.51
N PRO A 156 12.05 -25.45 1.13
CA PRO A 156 10.99 -25.73 2.09
C PRO A 156 11.53 -26.54 3.28
N GLY A 157 11.15 -26.12 4.48
CA GLY A 157 11.61 -26.73 5.74
C GLY A 157 12.94 -26.25 6.27
N GLN A 158 13.71 -25.48 5.52
CA GLN A 158 14.94 -24.87 6.00
C GLN A 158 14.70 -23.55 6.69
N THR A 159 15.57 -23.23 7.65
CA THR A 159 15.62 -21.93 8.34
C THR A 159 16.93 -21.24 8.03
N ILE A 160 16.89 -19.95 7.71
CA ILE A 160 18.05 -19.07 7.62
C ILE A 160 18.02 -18.07 8.77
N GLU A 161 19.19 -17.85 9.38
CA GLU A 161 19.41 -16.85 10.42
C GLU A 161 20.60 -15.98 10.05
N PHE A 162 20.46 -14.67 10.21
CA PHE A 162 21.55 -13.72 10.04
C PHE A 162 21.31 -12.43 10.83
N GLU A 163 22.37 -11.63 11.00
CA GLU A 163 22.25 -10.33 11.62
C GLU A 163 22.89 -9.22 10.77
N PHE A 164 22.38 -8.01 10.93
CA PHE A 164 22.92 -6.81 10.31
C PHE A 164 22.61 -5.57 11.17
N THR A 165 23.42 -4.52 10.99
CA THR A 165 23.21 -3.23 11.66
C THR A 165 22.54 -2.26 10.71
N LEU A 166 21.59 -1.47 11.22
CA LEU A 166 20.89 -0.44 10.47
C LEU A 166 21.73 0.86 10.48
N ASN A 167 22.27 1.23 9.34
CA ASN A 167 23.22 2.32 9.23
C ASN A 167 22.61 3.65 8.78
N TYR A 168 21.47 3.62 8.11
CA TYR A 168 20.79 4.80 7.58
C TYR A 168 19.35 4.88 8.05
N PRO A 169 18.83 6.09 8.32
CA PRO A 169 17.39 6.27 8.54
C PRO A 169 16.66 6.16 7.21
N GLY A 170 15.44 5.68 7.23
CA GLY A 170 14.64 5.59 6.00
C GLY A 170 13.43 4.68 6.12
N VAL A 171 12.72 4.58 5.00
CA VAL A 171 11.66 3.60 4.77
C VAL A 171 12.13 2.67 3.67
N PHE A 172 12.46 1.46 4.02
CA PHE A 172 13.07 0.51 3.11
C PHE A 172 12.13 -0.64 2.81
N MET A 173 12.21 -1.17 1.60
CA MET A 173 11.54 -2.40 1.23
C MET A 173 12.30 -3.61 1.78
N TYR A 174 11.58 -4.67 2.14
CA TYR A 174 12.11 -6.01 2.13
C TYR A 174 11.28 -6.88 1.20
N HIS A 175 11.89 -7.86 0.54
CA HIS A 175 11.20 -8.73 -0.39
C HIS A 175 11.91 -10.08 -0.60
N CYS A 176 11.27 -11.01 -1.28
CA CYS A 176 11.92 -12.24 -1.70
C CYS A 176 12.90 -11.96 -2.86
N GLY A 177 14.16 -12.36 -2.70
CA GLY A 177 15.23 -12.22 -3.69
C GLY A 177 15.53 -13.52 -4.48
N THR A 178 14.73 -14.57 -4.32
CA THR A 178 14.86 -15.82 -5.09
C THR A 178 14.67 -15.56 -6.59
N PRO A 179 15.41 -16.24 -7.48
CA PRO A 179 15.25 -16.11 -8.93
C PRO A 179 13.79 -16.15 -9.38
N MET A 180 13.43 -15.33 -10.38
CA MET A 180 12.07 -14.91 -10.74
C MET A 180 11.48 -13.91 -9.70
N ILE A 181 12.33 -13.00 -9.23
CA ILE A 181 12.00 -11.99 -8.21
C ILE A 181 10.69 -11.28 -8.51
N LEU A 182 10.44 -10.94 -9.77
CA LEU A 182 9.24 -10.25 -10.24
C LEU A 182 7.97 -11.00 -9.83
N GLU A 183 7.93 -12.32 -10.04
CA GLU A 183 6.79 -13.17 -9.69
C GLU A 183 6.62 -13.30 -8.18
N HIS A 184 7.73 -13.37 -7.41
CA HIS A 184 7.68 -13.45 -5.96
C HIS A 184 7.09 -12.17 -5.36
N ILE A 185 7.53 -10.99 -5.82
CA ILE A 185 6.98 -9.71 -5.37
C ILE A 185 5.51 -9.59 -5.78
N ALA A 186 5.17 -9.89 -7.05
CA ALA A 186 3.80 -9.81 -7.54
C ALA A 186 2.84 -10.82 -6.88
N SER A 187 3.38 -11.88 -6.24
CA SER A 187 2.61 -12.83 -5.44
C SER A 187 2.38 -12.38 -3.99
N GLY A 188 3.03 -11.28 -3.54
CA GLY A 188 2.81 -10.72 -2.20
C GLY A 188 4.02 -10.75 -1.25
N MET A 189 5.19 -11.18 -1.71
CA MET A 189 6.39 -11.33 -0.85
C MET A 189 7.18 -10.03 -0.69
N TYR A 190 6.63 -9.10 0.05
CA TYR A 190 7.23 -7.80 0.35
C TYR A 190 6.68 -7.20 1.66
N GLY A 191 7.41 -6.24 2.21
CA GLY A 191 6.99 -5.40 3.33
C GLY A 191 7.93 -4.22 3.52
N ALA A 192 7.79 -3.49 4.63
CA ALA A 192 8.52 -2.28 4.93
C ALA A 192 9.41 -2.41 6.18
N VAL A 193 10.56 -1.74 6.15
CA VAL A 193 11.39 -1.47 7.33
C VAL A 193 11.43 0.04 7.54
N VAL A 194 10.94 0.51 8.67
CA VAL A 194 11.05 1.92 9.09
C VAL A 194 12.23 2.02 10.03
N VAL A 195 13.25 2.74 9.60
CA VAL A 195 14.45 3.03 10.40
C VAL A 195 14.43 4.50 10.80
N GLU A 196 14.15 4.76 12.08
CA GLU A 196 14.17 6.13 12.61
C GLU A 196 15.59 6.69 12.69
N PRO A 197 15.77 8.00 12.55
CA PRO A 197 17.04 8.65 12.88
C PRO A 197 17.47 8.34 14.32
N ARG A 198 18.78 8.31 14.59
CA ARG A 198 19.34 8.02 15.92
C ARG A 198 18.70 8.87 17.02
N ASP A 199 18.54 10.16 16.76
CA ASP A 199 18.01 11.15 17.70
C ASP A 199 16.52 11.42 17.51
N GLY A 200 15.83 10.56 16.74
CA GLY A 200 14.44 10.72 16.34
C GLY A 200 14.25 11.70 15.18
N TYR A 201 13.01 11.85 14.75
CA TYR A 201 12.68 12.78 13.67
C TYR A 201 12.71 14.23 14.13
N PRO A 202 13.06 15.20 13.24
CA PRO A 202 13.11 16.63 13.57
C PRO A 202 11.77 17.23 14.01
N THR A 203 10.68 16.52 13.79
CA THR A 203 9.31 16.93 14.13
C THR A 203 8.62 15.86 14.95
N LYS A 204 7.72 16.28 15.82
CA LYS A 204 6.78 15.36 16.48
C LYS A 204 5.53 15.19 15.60
N ALA A 205 5.16 13.96 15.33
CA ALA A 205 3.87 13.62 14.73
C ALA A 205 2.89 13.15 15.80
N ASP A 206 1.61 13.44 15.60
CA ASP A 206 0.53 12.97 16.49
C ASP A 206 0.00 11.61 16.01
N ARG A 207 0.11 11.36 14.70
CA ARG A 207 -0.27 10.10 14.05
C ARG A 207 0.82 9.63 13.12
N GLU A 208 1.11 8.33 13.17
CA GLU A 208 2.10 7.68 12.32
C GLU A 208 1.50 6.43 11.66
N TYR A 209 1.54 6.40 10.31
CA TYR A 209 0.98 5.29 9.54
C TYR A 209 1.89 4.88 8.40
N VAL A 210 1.90 3.59 8.07
CA VAL A 210 2.59 3.03 6.91
C VAL A 210 1.59 2.78 5.80
N VAL A 211 1.90 3.31 4.62
CA VAL A 211 1.13 3.12 3.39
C VAL A 211 2.01 2.44 2.37
N VAL A 212 1.70 1.20 2.04
CA VAL A 212 2.43 0.40 1.06
C VAL A 212 1.60 0.26 -0.20
N GLN A 213 2.03 0.89 -1.29
CA GLN A 213 1.43 0.68 -2.61
C GLN A 213 2.02 -0.56 -3.25
N SER A 214 1.16 -1.39 -3.85
CA SER A 214 1.57 -2.60 -4.54
C SER A 214 0.59 -2.99 -5.64
N GLU A 215 0.98 -3.97 -6.45
CA GLU A 215 0.24 -4.39 -7.64
C GLU A 215 -0.14 -5.87 -7.54
N PHE A 216 -1.37 -6.22 -7.96
CA PHE A 216 -1.80 -7.60 -8.14
C PHE A 216 -2.16 -7.89 -9.60
N TYR A 217 -1.68 -9.02 -10.07
CA TYR A 217 -1.84 -9.53 -11.43
C TYR A 217 -2.54 -10.87 -11.33
N ALA A 218 -3.86 -10.86 -11.39
CA ALA A 218 -4.67 -12.01 -11.10
C ALA A 218 -5.39 -12.55 -12.34
N LYS A 219 -5.41 -13.88 -12.48
CA LYS A 219 -6.26 -14.62 -13.42
C LYS A 219 -7.01 -15.73 -12.68
N PRO A 220 -8.16 -16.17 -13.19
CA PRO A 220 -8.82 -17.36 -12.64
C PRO A 220 -7.85 -18.55 -12.60
N ASP A 221 -7.92 -19.34 -11.52
CA ASP A 221 -7.14 -20.55 -11.41
C ASP A 221 -7.48 -21.52 -12.55
N PRO A 222 -6.50 -21.99 -13.35
CA PRO A 222 -6.70 -22.92 -14.44
C PRO A 222 -7.36 -24.26 -13.99
N GLU A 223 -7.08 -24.69 -12.76
CA GLU A 223 -7.65 -25.91 -12.19
C GLU A 223 -9.05 -25.69 -11.59
N LYS A 224 -9.56 -24.44 -11.64
CA LYS A 224 -10.90 -24.06 -11.18
C LYS A 224 -11.17 -24.36 -9.71
N HIS A 225 -10.13 -24.31 -8.86
CA HIS A 225 -10.32 -24.42 -7.43
C HIS A 225 -11.24 -23.31 -6.89
N LYS A 226 -11.93 -23.63 -5.81
CA LYS A 226 -12.80 -22.71 -5.09
C LYS A 226 -12.45 -22.73 -3.62
N VAL A 227 -12.61 -21.58 -2.97
CA VAL A 227 -12.47 -21.39 -1.52
C VAL A 227 -13.79 -20.84 -1.02
N ASP A 228 -14.45 -21.58 -0.12
CA ASP A 228 -15.79 -21.24 0.39
C ASP A 228 -16.80 -20.94 -0.75
N GLY A 229 -16.74 -21.74 -1.82
CA GLY A 229 -17.58 -21.57 -2.99
C GLY A 229 -17.13 -20.45 -3.96
N THR A 230 -16.19 -19.60 -3.56
CA THR A 230 -15.66 -18.49 -4.37
C THR A 230 -14.53 -18.99 -5.27
N PRO A 231 -14.50 -18.62 -6.58
CA PRO A 231 -13.39 -18.95 -7.46
C PRO A 231 -12.05 -18.44 -6.93
N LEU A 232 -11.01 -19.29 -7.03
CA LEU A 232 -9.65 -18.91 -6.72
C LEU A 232 -9.03 -18.18 -7.91
N TYR A 233 -8.16 -17.23 -7.61
CA TYR A 233 -7.30 -16.54 -8.56
C TYR A 233 -5.83 -16.83 -8.24
N VAL A 234 -5.03 -16.91 -9.29
CA VAL A 234 -3.58 -17.14 -9.20
C VAL A 234 -2.85 -16.05 -9.96
N LEU A 235 -1.53 -15.98 -9.79
CA LEU A 235 -0.69 -15.02 -10.49
C LEU A 235 -0.81 -15.18 -12.03
N ASP A 236 -1.02 -14.08 -12.72
CA ASP A 236 -0.97 -13.98 -14.17
C ASP A 236 0.43 -13.50 -14.61
N GLY A 237 1.33 -14.43 -14.90
CA GLY A 237 2.70 -14.11 -15.27
C GLY A 237 2.82 -13.30 -16.58
N ASP A 238 1.86 -13.41 -17.51
CA ASP A 238 1.88 -12.62 -18.74
C ASP A 238 1.55 -11.15 -18.46
N LYS A 239 0.54 -10.89 -17.62
CA LYS A 239 0.23 -9.53 -17.16
C LYS A 239 1.34 -8.92 -16.33
N VAL A 240 2.01 -9.71 -15.49
CA VAL A 240 3.18 -9.25 -14.72
C VAL A 240 4.26 -8.74 -15.67
N ARG A 241 4.65 -9.55 -16.66
CA ARG A 241 5.67 -9.17 -17.67
C ARG A 241 5.24 -7.98 -18.51
N ALA A 242 3.95 -7.84 -18.79
CA ALA A 242 3.39 -6.71 -19.52
C ALA A 242 3.18 -5.45 -18.66
N ALA A 243 3.45 -5.51 -17.35
CA ALA A 243 3.16 -4.45 -16.39
C ALA A 243 1.70 -3.95 -16.44
N GLN A 244 0.74 -4.90 -16.54
CA GLN A 244 -0.70 -4.64 -16.64
C GLN A 244 -1.45 -5.19 -15.41
N PRO A 245 -1.32 -4.57 -14.22
CA PRO A 245 -1.98 -5.05 -13.03
C PRO A 245 -3.51 -5.00 -13.16
N ASN A 246 -4.19 -5.94 -12.51
CA ASN A 246 -5.63 -5.87 -12.31
C ASN A 246 -5.97 -4.90 -11.18
N TYR A 247 -5.11 -4.86 -10.17
CA TYR A 247 -5.28 -4.02 -8.98
C TYR A 247 -3.96 -3.35 -8.63
N THR A 248 -4.02 -2.06 -8.35
CA THR A 248 -2.98 -1.30 -7.68
C THR A 248 -3.59 -0.82 -6.37
N VAL A 249 -3.01 -1.16 -5.23
CA VAL A 249 -3.69 -1.04 -3.95
C VAL A 249 -2.80 -0.44 -2.88
N PHE A 250 -3.42 0.15 -1.85
CA PHE A 250 -2.74 0.47 -0.60
C PHE A 250 -2.95 -0.65 0.42
N ASN A 251 -1.86 -1.08 1.06
CA ASN A 251 -1.82 -2.13 2.10
C ASN A 251 -2.56 -3.42 1.71
N GLY A 252 -2.36 -3.87 0.46
CA GLY A 252 -2.71 -5.21 0.00
C GLY A 252 -4.17 -5.46 -0.35
N VAL A 253 -5.07 -4.48 -0.19
CA VAL A 253 -6.52 -4.68 -0.42
C VAL A 253 -7.11 -3.53 -1.24
N HIS A 254 -7.83 -3.87 -2.30
CA HIS A 254 -8.56 -2.92 -3.13
C HIS A 254 -9.55 -2.10 -2.30
N ASN A 255 -9.38 -0.77 -2.30
CA ASN A 255 -10.16 0.18 -1.50
C ASN A 255 -10.16 -0.16 0.02
N GLY A 256 -9.19 -0.93 0.51
CA GLY A 256 -9.14 -1.34 1.91
C GLY A 256 -9.05 -0.16 2.87
N MET A 257 -8.27 0.86 2.54
CA MET A 257 -8.12 2.07 3.34
C MET A 257 -9.24 3.12 3.13
N VAL A 258 -10.15 2.90 2.18
CA VAL A 258 -11.43 3.63 2.10
C VAL A 258 -12.43 3.05 3.09
N LYS A 259 -12.50 1.72 3.18
CA LYS A 259 -13.39 1.01 4.13
C LYS A 259 -12.92 1.13 5.58
N ARG A 260 -11.61 1.24 5.80
CA ARG A 260 -10.97 1.42 7.11
C ARG A 260 -10.03 2.62 7.05
N PRO A 261 -10.58 3.85 7.15
CA PRO A 261 -9.79 5.07 7.10
C PRO A 261 -8.75 5.15 8.21
N LEU A 262 -7.66 5.86 7.95
CA LEU A 262 -6.70 6.24 8.97
C LEU A 262 -7.30 7.35 9.83
N ALA A 263 -7.23 7.20 11.15
CA ALA A 263 -7.81 8.17 12.08
C ALA A 263 -6.88 9.36 12.29
N ALA A 264 -7.44 10.58 12.31
CA ALA A 264 -6.75 11.78 12.73
C ALA A 264 -7.75 12.76 13.38
N LYS A 265 -7.27 13.87 13.93
CA LYS A 265 -8.12 14.96 14.45
C LYS A 265 -7.71 16.29 13.82
N PRO A 266 -8.62 17.29 13.76
CA PRO A 266 -8.24 18.63 13.36
C PRO A 266 -7.08 19.16 14.24
N GLY A 267 -6.08 19.77 13.60
CA GLY A 267 -4.88 20.28 14.25
C GLY A 267 -3.79 19.23 14.51
N GLU A 268 -4.05 17.94 14.29
CA GLU A 268 -3.03 16.91 14.41
C GLU A 268 -2.06 16.91 13.20
N ARG A 269 -0.78 16.64 13.47
CA ARG A 269 0.23 16.35 12.45
C ARG A 269 0.23 14.87 12.15
N VAL A 270 -0.02 14.54 10.90
CA VAL A 270 0.06 13.17 10.38
C VAL A 270 1.39 12.97 9.68
N ARG A 271 2.05 11.86 9.97
CA ARG A 271 3.24 11.35 9.29
C ARG A 271 2.88 10.05 8.61
N LEU A 272 3.00 10.01 7.28
CA LEU A 272 2.84 8.78 6.50
C LEU A 272 4.21 8.31 6.02
N PHE A 273 4.49 7.05 6.29
CA PHE A 273 5.62 6.31 5.72
C PHE A 273 5.12 5.62 4.47
N VAL A 274 5.38 6.22 3.32
CA VAL A 274 4.85 5.76 2.03
C VAL A 274 5.92 4.99 1.29
N LEU A 275 5.63 3.74 0.94
CA LEU A 275 6.49 2.87 0.13
C LEU A 275 5.73 2.43 -1.12
N ASN A 276 6.30 2.67 -2.30
CA ASN A 276 5.82 2.05 -3.53
C ASN A 276 6.66 0.79 -3.82
N VAL A 277 6.10 -0.37 -3.53
CA VAL A 277 6.72 -1.66 -3.87
C VAL A 277 6.76 -1.87 -5.38
N GLY A 278 5.77 -1.42 -6.10
CA GLY A 278 5.55 -1.77 -7.49
C GLY A 278 4.93 -3.18 -7.63
N PRO A 279 5.48 -4.10 -8.42
CA PRO A 279 6.88 -4.11 -8.93
C PRO A 279 7.15 -3.27 -10.19
N SER A 280 6.15 -2.74 -10.87
CA SER A 280 6.34 -2.14 -12.20
C SER A 280 5.85 -0.70 -12.34
N LYS A 281 4.86 -0.28 -11.56
CA LYS A 281 4.25 1.06 -11.67
C LYS A 281 4.92 2.06 -10.74
N THR A 282 4.97 3.31 -11.20
CA THR A 282 5.27 4.46 -10.35
C THR A 282 4.03 4.85 -9.54
N SER A 283 4.25 5.57 -8.45
CA SER A 283 3.20 6.20 -7.64
C SER A 283 3.38 7.71 -7.65
N SER A 284 2.33 8.45 -7.93
CA SER A 284 2.27 9.91 -7.74
C SER A 284 1.40 10.20 -6.51
N PHE A 285 1.97 9.97 -5.32
CA PHE A 285 1.23 9.98 -4.06
C PHE A 285 0.85 11.39 -3.63
N HIS A 286 -0.44 11.59 -3.30
CA HIS A 286 -1.01 12.85 -2.83
C HIS A 286 -2.06 12.61 -1.73
N VAL A 287 -2.30 13.61 -0.90
CA VAL A 287 -3.44 13.67 0.04
C VAL A 287 -4.25 14.91 -0.26
N VAL A 288 -5.45 14.73 -0.81
CA VAL A 288 -6.35 15.80 -1.24
C VAL A 288 -6.74 16.67 -0.06
N GLY A 289 -6.69 17.98 -0.24
CA GLY A 289 -7.02 18.96 0.79
C GLY A 289 -5.84 19.29 1.72
N THR A 290 -4.63 18.80 1.42
CA THR A 290 -3.42 19.09 2.19
C THR A 290 -2.26 19.54 1.31
N ILE A 291 -1.23 20.11 1.93
CA ILE A 291 0.11 20.29 1.36
C ILE A 291 1.08 19.58 2.29
N PHE A 292 1.98 18.78 1.73
CA PHE A 292 3.06 18.19 2.50
C PHE A 292 4.03 19.28 2.93
N ASP A 293 3.98 19.70 4.18
CA ASP A 293 4.90 20.71 4.70
C ASP A 293 6.33 20.16 4.81
N ARG A 294 6.49 18.84 4.88
CA ARG A 294 7.76 18.12 4.75
C ARG A 294 7.59 16.84 3.94
N VAL A 295 8.59 16.59 3.10
CA VAL A 295 8.78 15.31 2.41
C VAL A 295 10.24 14.92 2.63
N TRP A 296 10.48 13.71 3.14
CA TRP A 296 11.80 13.12 3.25
C TRP A 296 11.90 11.95 2.28
N MET A 297 12.64 12.14 1.17
CA MET A 297 12.82 11.08 0.18
C MET A 297 13.57 9.90 0.78
N ASP A 298 13.15 8.69 0.45
CA ASP A 298 13.56 7.42 1.06
C ASP A 298 13.41 7.41 2.61
N GLY A 299 12.63 8.35 3.15
CA GLY A 299 12.41 8.48 4.59
C GLY A 299 13.61 9.04 5.37
N ASN A 300 14.67 9.52 4.69
CA ASN A 300 15.82 10.12 5.32
C ASN A 300 15.64 11.63 5.49
N PRO A 301 15.65 12.19 6.72
CA PRO A 301 15.47 13.63 6.96
C PRO A 301 16.49 14.53 6.25
N ASP A 302 17.66 14.02 5.88
CA ASP A 302 18.67 14.79 5.14
C ASP A 302 18.24 15.03 3.66
N ASN A 303 17.35 14.20 3.14
CA ASN A 303 16.76 14.34 1.79
C ASN A 303 15.43 15.12 1.86
N GLN A 304 15.43 16.33 2.42
CA GLN A 304 14.22 17.08 2.73
C GLN A 304 13.77 18.00 1.59
N LEU A 305 12.48 17.91 1.27
CA LEU A 305 11.72 18.88 0.47
C LEU A 305 10.59 19.49 1.30
N ARG A 306 10.07 20.65 0.89
CA ARG A 306 9.00 21.36 1.60
C ARG A 306 7.95 21.90 0.66
N GLY A 307 6.71 21.99 1.13
CA GLY A 307 5.60 22.58 0.38
C GLY A 307 5.23 21.79 -0.87
N MET A 308 5.30 20.47 -0.79
CA MET A 308 5.02 19.57 -1.91
C MET A 308 3.53 19.20 -1.95
N GLN A 309 2.96 19.20 -3.14
CA GLN A 309 1.58 18.70 -3.32
C GLN A 309 1.55 17.19 -3.56
N THR A 310 2.53 16.65 -4.26
CA THR A 310 2.59 15.26 -4.72
C THR A 310 4.03 14.79 -4.69
N VAL A 311 4.27 13.55 -4.32
CA VAL A 311 5.59 12.91 -4.38
C VAL A 311 5.58 11.78 -5.40
N LEU A 312 6.57 11.79 -6.32
CA LEU A 312 6.75 10.73 -7.30
C LEU A 312 7.66 9.65 -6.72
N LEU A 313 7.17 8.42 -6.67
CA LEU A 313 7.88 7.24 -6.18
C LEU A 313 8.01 6.20 -7.30
N GLY A 314 9.21 5.84 -7.68
CA GLY A 314 9.50 4.69 -8.51
C GLY A 314 9.22 3.38 -7.75
N SER A 315 9.32 2.23 -8.45
CA SER A 315 9.25 0.94 -7.78
C SER A 315 10.37 0.83 -6.76
N SER A 316 10.05 0.35 -5.54
CA SER A 316 10.95 0.25 -4.37
C SER A 316 11.40 1.61 -3.77
N ASN A 317 10.93 2.75 -4.30
CA ASN A 317 11.14 4.04 -3.66
C ASN A 317 10.11 4.32 -2.56
N SER A 318 10.51 5.17 -1.64
CA SER A 318 9.70 5.60 -0.52
C SER A 318 9.83 7.09 -0.23
N ALA A 319 8.92 7.60 0.60
CA ALA A 319 9.04 8.90 1.24
C ALA A 319 8.32 8.89 2.58
N ILE A 320 8.78 9.71 3.50
CA ILE A 320 7.96 10.16 4.62
C ILE A 320 7.34 11.49 4.21
N VAL A 321 6.02 11.60 4.30
CA VAL A 321 5.29 12.86 4.09
C VAL A 321 4.63 13.30 5.39
N GLU A 322 4.73 14.60 5.70
CA GLU A 322 4.06 15.20 6.85
C GLU A 322 3.14 16.32 6.41
N PHE A 323 1.97 16.35 7.02
CA PHE A 323 0.97 17.40 6.81
C PHE A 323 0.12 17.59 8.07
N MET A 324 -0.53 18.74 8.14
CA MET A 324 -1.51 19.05 9.20
C MET A 324 -2.91 18.74 8.69
N ILE A 325 -3.78 18.26 9.58
CA ILE A 325 -5.22 18.17 9.31
C ILE A 325 -5.84 19.55 9.63
N PRO A 326 -6.27 20.34 8.63
CA PRO A 326 -6.69 21.71 8.86
C PRO A 326 -8.06 21.80 9.55
N GLU A 327 -9.00 20.93 9.22
CA GLU A 327 -10.38 20.94 9.71
C GLU A 327 -10.98 19.53 9.73
N ALA A 328 -12.19 19.40 10.28
CA ALA A 328 -12.90 18.12 10.29
C ALA A 328 -13.29 17.70 8.86
N GLY A 329 -13.10 16.41 8.55
CA GLY A 329 -13.42 15.85 7.23
C GLY A 329 -12.66 14.59 6.91
N SER A 330 -12.80 14.14 5.66
CA SER A 330 -12.12 12.98 5.11
C SER A 330 -11.19 13.43 3.98
N TYR A 331 -9.90 13.13 4.13
CA TYR A 331 -8.82 13.52 3.24
C TYR A 331 -8.41 12.32 2.40
N ILE A 332 -8.55 12.42 1.09
CA ILE A 332 -8.32 11.29 0.18
C ILE A 332 -6.82 11.14 -0.09
N MET A 333 -6.24 10.03 0.32
CA MET A 333 -4.95 9.57 -0.16
C MET A 333 -5.15 8.94 -1.54
N VAL A 334 -4.38 9.35 -2.53
CA VAL A 334 -4.55 8.90 -3.92
C VAL A 334 -3.22 8.81 -4.65
N ASP A 335 -3.10 7.82 -5.53
CA ASP A 335 -2.11 7.86 -6.60
C ASP A 335 -2.66 8.71 -7.75
N HIS A 336 -2.07 9.87 -8.01
CA HIS A 336 -2.48 10.77 -9.09
C HIS A 336 -2.22 10.22 -10.50
N HIS A 337 -1.54 9.10 -10.63
CA HIS A 337 -1.65 8.27 -11.81
C HIS A 337 -3.03 7.58 -11.75
N PHE A 338 -4.07 8.27 -12.18
CA PHE A 338 -5.47 7.89 -11.94
C PHE A 338 -5.86 6.51 -12.46
N ALA A 339 -5.12 5.94 -13.41
CA ALA A 339 -5.29 4.54 -13.77
C ALA A 339 -5.02 3.62 -12.56
N ASN A 340 -4.01 3.93 -11.72
CA ASN A 340 -3.74 3.20 -10.50
C ASN A 340 -4.82 3.45 -9.43
N ALA A 341 -5.27 4.70 -9.27
CA ALA A 341 -6.36 5.03 -8.36
C ALA A 341 -7.65 4.27 -8.71
N SER A 342 -7.98 4.18 -10.00
CA SER A 342 -9.15 3.41 -10.48
C SER A 342 -9.02 1.90 -10.24
N GLN A 343 -7.80 1.41 -10.02
CA GLN A 343 -7.50 0.02 -9.67
C GLN A 343 -7.39 -0.21 -8.16
N GLY A 344 -7.63 0.83 -7.32
CA GLY A 344 -7.70 0.72 -5.86
C GLY A 344 -6.59 1.41 -5.08
N ALA A 345 -5.66 2.15 -5.73
CA ALA A 345 -4.66 2.98 -5.04
C ALA A 345 -5.30 4.26 -4.50
N ILE A 346 -6.25 4.10 -3.59
CA ILE A 346 -7.01 5.13 -2.91
C ILE A 346 -7.24 4.74 -1.45
N GLY A 347 -7.27 5.73 -0.56
CA GLY A 347 -7.51 5.56 0.86
C GLY A 347 -8.01 6.86 1.49
N LEU A 348 -8.29 6.84 2.78
CA LEU A 348 -8.76 8.02 3.52
C LEU A 348 -7.95 8.21 4.80
N VAL A 349 -7.66 9.48 5.12
CA VAL A 349 -7.40 9.94 6.48
C VAL A 349 -8.65 10.68 6.92
N SER A 350 -9.28 10.29 8.03
CA SER A 350 -10.57 10.84 8.45
C SER A 350 -10.58 11.25 9.91
N THR A 351 -11.22 12.39 10.18
CA THR A 351 -11.43 12.88 11.54
C THR A 351 -12.65 12.27 12.21
N GLU A 352 -13.46 11.54 11.47
CA GLU A 352 -14.70 10.91 11.95
C GLU A 352 -14.46 9.48 12.47
N VAL A 353 -13.28 8.93 12.23
CA VAL A 353 -12.91 7.58 12.67
C VAL A 353 -12.29 7.67 14.05
N LYS A 354 -12.82 6.90 15.01
CA LYS A 354 -12.15 6.71 16.30
C LYS A 354 -10.82 5.98 16.06
N PRO A 355 -9.72 6.41 16.71
CA PRO A 355 -8.49 5.62 16.69
C PRO A 355 -8.80 4.18 17.12
N PRO A 356 -8.22 3.16 16.52
CA PRO A 356 -8.37 1.80 17.01
C PRO A 356 -7.91 1.80 18.46
N GLU A 357 -8.79 1.42 19.37
CA GLU A 357 -8.40 1.00 20.70
C GLU A 357 -7.42 -0.16 20.48
N THR A 358 -6.34 -0.18 21.24
CA THR A 358 -5.21 -1.11 21.08
C THR A 358 -5.64 -2.56 21.25
N GLU A 359 -6.35 -3.08 20.29
CA GLU A 359 -6.60 -4.51 20.15
C GLU A 359 -6.07 -4.99 18.80
N LEU A 360 -5.17 -5.94 18.90
CA LEU A 360 -4.70 -6.83 17.87
C LEU A 360 -5.89 -7.62 17.27
N GLU A 361 -6.74 -6.96 16.52
CA GLU A 361 -7.70 -7.69 15.72
C GLU A 361 -6.94 -8.31 14.55
N HIS A 362 -6.63 -9.58 14.72
CA HIS A 362 -6.42 -10.50 13.61
C HIS A 362 -7.50 -10.21 12.57
N HIS A 363 -7.13 -10.18 11.29
CA HIS A 363 -8.02 -9.95 10.15
C HIS A 363 -9.19 -10.95 10.09
N ASN A 364 -10.07 -10.90 11.07
CA ASN A 364 -11.45 -11.28 10.88
C ASN A 364 -12.11 -10.10 10.22
N MET A 365 -12.25 -10.17 8.89
CA MET A 365 -13.05 -9.23 8.13
C MET A 365 -14.39 -9.10 8.84
N PRO A 366 -14.82 -7.88 9.27
CA PRO A 366 -16.19 -7.71 9.74
C PRO A 366 -17.13 -8.24 8.66
N SER A 367 -18.22 -8.82 9.07
CA SER A 367 -19.27 -9.35 8.19
C SER A 367 -19.54 -8.30 7.10
N VAL A 368 -19.14 -8.65 5.91
CA VAL A 368 -19.15 -7.78 4.73
C VAL A 368 -20.59 -7.33 4.52
N GLU A 369 -20.81 -6.02 4.37
CA GLU A 369 -21.99 -5.53 3.67
C GLU A 369 -22.22 -6.39 2.45
N ALA A 370 -23.47 -6.82 2.21
CA ALA A 370 -23.79 -7.79 1.18
C ALA A 370 -23.03 -7.48 -0.12
N THR A 371 -22.14 -8.36 -0.51
CA THR A 371 -21.43 -8.29 -1.78
C THR A 371 -21.97 -9.37 -2.69
N PRO A 372 -22.07 -9.13 -4.01
CA PRO A 372 -22.50 -10.16 -4.92
C PRO A 372 -21.58 -11.40 -4.81
N SER A 373 -22.17 -12.57 -4.82
CA SER A 373 -21.41 -13.83 -4.90
C SER A 373 -21.09 -14.25 -6.34
N GLU A 374 -21.82 -13.68 -7.32
CA GLU A 374 -21.59 -13.94 -8.74
C GLU A 374 -20.38 -13.13 -9.24
N PRO A 375 -19.37 -13.75 -9.86
CA PRO A 375 -18.13 -13.06 -10.26
C PRO A 375 -18.33 -11.89 -11.23
N GLU A 376 -19.35 -11.93 -12.09
CA GLU A 376 -19.66 -10.82 -13.00
C GLU A 376 -20.28 -9.63 -12.26
N ALA A 377 -21.17 -9.90 -11.30
CA ALA A 377 -21.75 -8.86 -10.46
C ALA A 377 -20.70 -8.19 -9.55
N VAL A 378 -19.75 -8.97 -9.02
CA VAL A 378 -18.60 -8.43 -8.26
C VAL A 378 -17.79 -7.48 -9.13
N ARG A 379 -17.44 -7.90 -10.37
CA ARG A 379 -16.74 -7.02 -11.32
C ARG A 379 -17.54 -5.77 -11.65
N GLY A 380 -18.85 -5.91 -11.81
CA GLY A 380 -19.76 -4.79 -12.03
C GLY A 380 -19.79 -3.81 -10.85
N GLN A 381 -19.79 -4.31 -9.61
CA GLN A 381 -19.68 -3.49 -8.41
C GLN A 381 -18.37 -2.70 -8.37
N LEU A 382 -17.25 -3.36 -8.62
CA LEU A 382 -15.92 -2.71 -8.64
C LEU A 382 -15.83 -1.67 -9.75
N ALA A 383 -16.35 -1.99 -10.94
CA ALA A 383 -16.38 -1.05 -12.05
C ALA A 383 -17.29 0.16 -11.75
N PHE A 384 -18.43 -0.05 -11.09
CA PHE A 384 -19.30 1.03 -10.64
C PHE A 384 -18.58 1.95 -9.64
N GLN A 385 -17.94 1.38 -8.64
CA GLN A 385 -17.18 2.14 -7.64
C GLN A 385 -16.06 2.97 -8.25
N SER A 386 -15.40 2.46 -9.28
CA SER A 386 -14.27 3.14 -9.92
C SER A 386 -14.68 4.19 -10.97
N LYS A 387 -15.76 3.93 -11.74
CA LYS A 387 -16.11 4.78 -12.89
C LYS A 387 -17.38 5.62 -12.69
N CYS A 388 -18.32 5.16 -11.85
CA CYS A 388 -19.66 5.73 -11.78
C CYS A 388 -19.93 6.45 -10.45
N LEU A 389 -19.31 6.00 -9.33
CA LEU A 389 -19.61 6.48 -7.99
C LEU A 389 -19.31 7.98 -7.78
N ALA A 390 -18.41 8.56 -8.57
CA ALA A 390 -18.15 9.99 -8.55
C ALA A 390 -19.39 10.83 -8.86
N CYS A 391 -20.24 10.34 -9.80
CA CYS A 391 -21.41 11.06 -10.28
C CYS A 391 -22.74 10.43 -9.84
N HIS A 392 -22.76 9.14 -9.55
CA HIS A 392 -23.96 8.39 -9.17
C HIS A 392 -23.85 7.81 -7.78
N SER A 393 -24.98 7.54 -7.15
CA SER A 393 -25.12 6.69 -5.97
C SER A 393 -26.01 5.48 -6.30
N ILE A 394 -26.03 4.51 -5.40
CA ILE A 394 -27.05 3.47 -5.35
C ILE A 394 -27.63 3.45 -3.95
N GLY A 395 -28.87 3.89 -3.78
CA GLY A 395 -29.60 3.89 -2.52
C GLY A 395 -29.22 5.02 -1.54
N GLN A 396 -28.49 6.03 -1.98
CA GLN A 396 -28.03 7.16 -1.14
C GLN A 396 -28.49 8.53 -1.65
N GLY A 397 -29.47 8.54 -2.54
CA GLY A 397 -30.01 9.76 -3.12
C GLY A 397 -29.23 10.28 -4.32
N LYS A 398 -29.71 11.38 -4.90
CA LYS A 398 -29.15 12.00 -6.10
C LYS A 398 -27.81 12.67 -5.80
N LYS A 399 -26.83 12.41 -6.65
CA LYS A 399 -25.56 13.16 -6.75
C LYS A 399 -25.59 14.10 -7.97
N LEU A 400 -24.50 14.18 -8.72
CA LEU A 400 -24.46 14.86 -10.02
C LEU A 400 -25.42 14.19 -11.01
N GLY A 401 -25.41 12.86 -11.05
CA GLY A 401 -26.38 12.03 -11.77
C GLY A 401 -27.44 11.44 -10.83
N PRO A 402 -28.46 10.77 -11.37
CA PRO A 402 -29.53 10.14 -10.59
C PRO A 402 -29.00 8.99 -9.72
N ASP A 403 -29.74 8.72 -8.63
CA ASP A 403 -29.59 7.48 -7.86
C ASP A 403 -30.02 6.27 -8.68
N LEU A 404 -29.16 5.27 -8.72
CA LEU A 404 -29.37 4.08 -9.54
C LEU A 404 -30.06 2.91 -8.82
N ALA A 405 -30.41 3.06 -7.52
CA ALA A 405 -31.24 2.04 -6.85
C ALA A 405 -32.55 1.84 -7.58
N GLY A 406 -32.93 0.59 -7.84
CA GLY A 406 -34.13 0.24 -8.57
C GLY A 406 -34.06 0.52 -10.10
N VAL A 407 -32.87 0.77 -10.64
CA VAL A 407 -32.71 1.10 -12.07
C VAL A 407 -33.21 -0.02 -12.98
N THR A 408 -33.00 -1.29 -12.61
CA THR A 408 -33.45 -2.45 -13.39
C THR A 408 -34.97 -2.66 -13.32
N LYS A 409 -35.66 -2.03 -12.36
CA LYS A 409 -37.12 -2.00 -12.24
C LYS A 409 -37.74 -0.85 -13.03
N ARG A 410 -36.97 0.21 -13.33
CA ARG A 410 -37.42 1.41 -14.04
C ARG A 410 -37.09 1.39 -15.54
N ARG A 411 -36.05 0.63 -15.94
CA ARG A 411 -35.55 0.54 -17.31
C ARG A 411 -35.25 -0.91 -17.67
N SER A 412 -35.46 -1.27 -18.93
CA SER A 412 -35.08 -2.60 -19.45
C SER A 412 -33.56 -2.72 -19.58
N ASP A 413 -33.04 -3.93 -19.48
CA ASP A 413 -31.64 -4.24 -19.69
C ASP A 413 -31.11 -3.71 -21.03
N ASP A 414 -31.89 -3.81 -22.09
CA ASP A 414 -31.57 -3.28 -23.42
C ASP A 414 -31.44 -1.76 -23.41
N TRP A 415 -32.31 -1.04 -22.71
CA TRP A 415 -32.22 0.40 -22.58
C TRP A 415 -30.97 0.79 -21.79
N ILE A 416 -30.71 0.13 -20.66
CA ILE A 416 -29.52 0.38 -19.82
C ILE A 416 -28.26 0.07 -20.62
N ALA A 417 -28.23 -1.05 -21.35
CA ALA A 417 -27.07 -1.42 -22.15
C ALA A 417 -26.77 -0.39 -23.26
N ARG A 418 -27.79 0.08 -23.99
CA ARG A 418 -27.63 1.13 -25.01
C ARG A 418 -27.18 2.44 -24.41
N TRP A 419 -27.73 2.82 -23.23
CA TRP A 419 -27.32 4.02 -22.51
C TRP A 419 -25.85 3.95 -22.07
N LEU A 420 -25.43 2.84 -21.48
CA LEU A 420 -24.04 2.64 -21.06
C LEU A 420 -23.06 2.58 -22.26
N LYS A 421 -23.54 2.11 -23.43
CA LYS A 421 -22.72 1.98 -24.62
C LYS A 421 -22.48 3.28 -25.36
N SER A 422 -23.51 4.10 -25.48
CA SER A 422 -23.46 5.35 -26.28
C SER A 422 -24.49 6.35 -25.76
N PRO A 423 -24.28 6.98 -24.59
CA PRO A 423 -25.23 7.93 -24.03
C PRO A 423 -25.48 9.12 -24.96
N GLU A 424 -24.50 9.58 -25.69
CA GLU A 424 -24.58 10.68 -26.65
C GLU A 424 -25.62 10.39 -27.77
N LYS A 425 -25.62 9.16 -28.33
CA LYS A 425 -26.58 8.76 -29.37
C LYS A 425 -28.00 8.65 -28.83
N MET A 426 -28.15 8.21 -27.60
CA MET A 426 -29.47 8.13 -26.99
C MET A 426 -30.02 9.54 -26.66
N LEU A 427 -29.21 10.49 -26.33
CA LEU A 427 -29.60 11.88 -26.13
C LEU A 427 -30.13 12.54 -27.40
N GLU A 428 -29.79 12.03 -28.60
CA GLU A 428 -30.31 12.55 -29.87
C GLU A 428 -31.75 12.07 -30.15
N SER A 429 -32.09 10.85 -29.79
CA SER A 429 -33.32 10.18 -30.25
C SER A 429 -34.26 9.68 -29.15
N ASP A 430 -33.73 9.37 -27.95
CA ASP A 430 -34.52 8.73 -26.89
C ASP A 430 -35.14 9.78 -25.96
N ALA A 431 -36.46 9.69 -25.75
CA ALA A 431 -37.20 10.67 -24.93
C ALA A 431 -36.86 10.60 -23.45
N ASP A 432 -36.63 9.38 -22.93
CA ASP A 432 -36.27 9.16 -21.54
C ASP A 432 -34.83 9.68 -21.23
N ALA A 433 -33.91 9.47 -22.19
CA ALA A 433 -32.55 10.01 -22.09
C ALA A 433 -32.56 11.55 -22.04
N LYS A 434 -33.40 12.20 -22.88
CA LYS A 434 -33.56 13.66 -22.85
C LYS A 434 -34.19 14.17 -21.54
N ALA A 435 -35.11 13.42 -20.97
CA ALA A 435 -35.71 13.78 -19.66
C ALA A 435 -34.65 13.70 -18.57
N LEU A 436 -33.86 12.63 -18.50
CA LEU A 436 -32.76 12.46 -17.52
C LEU A 436 -31.69 13.56 -17.65
N LEU A 437 -31.39 14.02 -18.86
CA LEU A 437 -30.48 15.16 -19.07
C LEU A 437 -31.02 16.43 -18.39
N LYS A 438 -32.31 16.73 -18.59
CA LYS A 438 -32.95 17.89 -17.93
C LYS A 438 -32.93 17.76 -16.40
N GLU A 439 -33.23 16.58 -15.87
CA GLU A 439 -33.18 16.29 -14.43
C GLU A 439 -31.77 16.42 -13.84
N SER A 440 -30.73 16.25 -14.68
CA SER A 440 -29.32 16.39 -14.31
C SER A 440 -28.76 17.77 -14.64
N ASN A 441 -29.59 18.82 -14.63
CA ASN A 441 -29.20 20.21 -14.92
C ASN A 441 -28.50 20.38 -16.28
N ASN A 442 -28.90 19.62 -17.28
CA ASN A 442 -28.31 19.57 -18.61
C ASN A 442 -26.81 19.14 -18.63
N ILE A 443 -26.35 18.44 -17.60
CA ILE A 443 -25.02 17.83 -17.57
C ILE A 443 -25.13 16.45 -18.21
N PRO A 444 -24.52 16.23 -19.38
CA PRO A 444 -24.61 14.92 -20.04
C PRO A 444 -23.72 13.90 -19.35
N MET A 445 -24.17 12.66 -19.28
CA MET A 445 -23.34 11.54 -18.87
C MET A 445 -22.23 11.32 -19.90
N PRO A 446 -20.93 11.38 -19.52
CA PRO A 446 -19.85 11.12 -20.46
C PRO A 446 -19.80 9.66 -20.89
N ASN A 447 -19.46 9.41 -22.15
CA ASN A 447 -19.25 8.04 -22.64
C ASN A 447 -18.04 7.42 -21.93
N GLN A 448 -18.25 6.27 -21.30
CA GLN A 448 -17.21 5.54 -20.57
C GLN A 448 -16.46 4.52 -21.44
N ASN A 449 -16.75 4.45 -22.74
CA ASN A 449 -16.17 3.53 -23.72
C ASN A 449 -16.23 2.06 -23.26
N LEU A 450 -17.37 1.64 -22.72
CA LEU A 450 -17.55 0.33 -22.14
C LEU A 450 -17.68 -0.75 -23.24
N SER A 451 -16.99 -1.86 -23.03
CA SER A 451 -17.18 -3.08 -23.82
C SER A 451 -18.52 -3.77 -23.47
N ASP A 452 -19.01 -4.61 -24.36
CA ASP A 452 -20.23 -5.38 -24.08
C ASP A 452 -20.09 -6.33 -22.89
N ALA A 453 -18.85 -6.78 -22.61
CA ALA A 453 -18.56 -7.58 -21.43
C ALA A 453 -18.69 -6.76 -20.13
N GLU A 454 -18.16 -5.53 -20.12
CA GLU A 454 -18.29 -4.62 -18.96
C GLU A 454 -19.77 -4.24 -18.74
N ILE A 455 -20.52 -3.95 -19.81
CA ILE A 455 -21.95 -3.64 -19.72
C ILE A 455 -22.73 -4.79 -19.08
N ARG A 456 -22.45 -6.04 -19.45
CA ARG A 456 -23.06 -7.22 -18.79
C ARG A 456 -22.72 -7.28 -17.30
N GLN A 457 -21.50 -6.93 -16.92
CA GLN A 457 -21.09 -6.89 -15.52
C GLN A 457 -21.86 -5.82 -14.73
N TYR A 458 -22.07 -4.63 -15.30
CA TYR A 458 -22.91 -3.60 -14.68
C TYR A 458 -24.36 -4.05 -14.50
N LEU A 459 -24.95 -4.65 -15.53
CA LEU A 459 -26.32 -5.17 -15.45
C LEU A 459 -26.46 -6.23 -14.36
N LYS A 460 -25.51 -7.16 -14.26
CA LYS A 460 -25.47 -8.17 -13.19
C LYS A 460 -25.39 -7.54 -11.81
N TYR A 461 -24.58 -6.51 -11.66
CA TYR A 461 -24.46 -5.78 -10.39
C TYR A 461 -25.76 -5.03 -10.05
N PHE A 462 -26.38 -4.33 -11.00
CA PHE A 462 -27.62 -3.60 -10.75
C PHE A 462 -28.76 -4.55 -10.40
N HIS A 463 -28.91 -5.68 -11.10
CA HIS A 463 -29.90 -6.69 -10.75
C HIS A 463 -29.67 -7.28 -9.35
N TRP A 464 -28.43 -7.59 -9.02
CA TRP A 464 -28.09 -8.07 -7.70
C TRP A 464 -28.48 -7.05 -6.63
N TYR A 465 -28.13 -5.76 -6.84
CA TYR A 465 -28.45 -4.70 -5.89
C TYR A 465 -29.96 -4.53 -5.71
N ASP A 466 -30.70 -4.48 -6.82
CA ASP A 466 -32.14 -4.25 -6.81
C ASP A 466 -32.96 -5.45 -6.26
N ALA A 467 -32.33 -6.63 -6.13
CA ALA A 467 -32.89 -7.81 -5.48
C ALA A 467 -32.69 -7.84 -3.97
N GLN A 468 -31.84 -6.97 -3.40
CA GLN A 468 -31.61 -6.93 -1.96
C GLN A 468 -32.83 -6.34 -1.21
N PRO A 469 -33.09 -6.77 0.03
CA PRO A 469 -34.14 -6.13 0.86
C PRO A 469 -33.84 -4.64 1.07
N ALA A 470 -34.85 -3.81 1.07
CA ALA A 470 -34.69 -2.38 1.29
C ALA A 470 -34.01 -2.12 2.65
N GLY A 471 -32.83 -1.47 2.62
CA GLY A 471 -32.03 -1.15 3.81
C GLY A 471 -30.83 -2.08 4.07
N SER A 472 -30.63 -3.16 3.27
CA SER A 472 -29.51 -4.10 3.45
C SER A 472 -28.33 -3.85 2.51
N ALA A 473 -28.47 -3.03 1.51
CA ALA A 473 -27.49 -2.80 0.47
C ALA A 473 -27.21 -1.30 0.31
N GLY A 474 -26.34 -0.76 1.14
CA GLY A 474 -25.77 0.56 0.92
C GLY A 474 -24.59 0.77 1.84
N PRO A 475 -23.42 1.26 1.33
CA PRO A 475 -22.46 1.84 2.22
C PRO A 475 -23.14 2.99 2.93
N SER A 476 -23.23 2.94 4.24
CA SER A 476 -23.62 4.09 5.08
C SER A 476 -22.74 5.26 4.67
N ALA A 477 -23.28 6.20 3.90
CA ALA A 477 -22.76 7.54 3.87
C ALA A 477 -23.06 8.11 5.27
N ALA A 478 -22.09 8.01 6.17
CA ALA A 478 -22.00 8.96 7.26
C ALA A 478 -21.98 10.34 6.62
N GLY A 479 -22.92 11.16 7.03
CA GLY A 479 -23.31 12.39 6.36
C GLY A 479 -22.20 13.43 6.24
N HIS A 480 -22.47 14.33 5.32
CA HIS A 480 -21.99 15.69 5.05
C HIS A 480 -20.58 16.06 5.43
#